data_9eb1d7969dc6f153002b7389f6c0fcef
#
_entry.id   9eb1d7969dc6f153002b7389f6c0fcef
#
_cell.length_a   1.000
_cell.length_b   1.000
_cell.length_c   1.000
_cell.angle_alpha   90.00
_cell.angle_beta   90.00
_cell.angle_gamma   90.00
#
_symmetry.space_group_name_H-M   'P 1'
#
loop_
_entity.id
_entity.type
_entity.pdbx_description
1 polymer ?
#
loop_
_entity_poly.entity_id
_entity_poly.type
_entity_poly.pdbx_seq_one_letter_code
_entity_poly.pdbx_strand_id
1 'polypeptide(L)'
;MSLNNYEEIVTNFTSPTLVLAGPGAGKTHLLADRIKRLLDNGTDKGIITVLTFGKDANQYMINELTKPSGFNIPFKELPHISTMHSLGFEIVREKPHDINLFKTDLRVQEDENVKRLMYRDAALMLGYTEDDSKEALKCKQYGDCKENSEEKKCQICEQYWKIMSKCNYVDFDDQILFACRVLEKNLTILKKYQFRAKHLLVDEYQDINTAQFRLIELLSRESRNGLFVVGDDAQSIYGFRGGNPKFILRFGEDFLGSETPPLPYSWRCHEKIMQDAIKVLKKYYTDWTGEQKLEYNVLSGEEPQIWKLLSDKAEAKRVAVIVRQFIQEKKSILILVPKKEFFPLITQELSKRGIVYSCPISFLPERIKTAKMYVDWITISSDSFKTRLVVEELINNGIAKVPGARKDQKCKPETIKKRIEEETEIAKLWEQVDKENDLFSVIENLEEPNETLMKIRDGLLNLSDLFINFKKEKRGEFIKQLAVVSGIWCNPSELMDDIIKITKLLNPQSITGLGWVQLNTMKKAKGLEADVVIIVGLEDDIVPNPRSDLVEESRLFYVSMTRAKEKLFLLHAFKRPRNISYGDVLMDKPRSRFLDIIGRKSEWKK
;
A
#
# COMPACT_ATOMS: atom_id res chain seq x y z
N MET A 1 -30.15 -9.03 14.70
CA MET A 1 -29.52 -9.04 16.02
C MET A 1 -30.52 -8.48 16.98
N SER A 2 -30.84 -9.20 18.04
CA SER A 2 -31.53 -8.51 19.12
C SER A 2 -30.60 -7.41 19.63
N LEU A 3 -31.10 -6.27 19.97
CA LEU A 3 -30.32 -5.15 20.59
C LEU A 3 -29.44 -5.67 21.74
N ASN A 4 -29.88 -6.70 22.43
CA ASN A 4 -29.16 -7.35 23.51
C ASN A 4 -27.80 -7.93 23.12
N ASN A 5 -27.66 -8.57 21.94
CA ASN A 5 -26.36 -9.13 21.52
C ASN A 5 -25.33 -8.04 21.15
N TYR A 6 -25.76 -6.94 20.54
CA TYR A 6 -24.85 -5.82 20.22
C TYR A 6 -24.34 -5.16 21.50
N GLU A 7 -25.25 -4.84 22.44
CA GLU A 7 -24.92 -4.25 23.74
C GLU A 7 -23.94 -5.14 24.52
N GLU A 8 -24.16 -6.45 24.54
CA GLU A 8 -23.27 -7.41 25.19
C GLU A 8 -21.86 -7.39 24.58
N ILE A 9 -21.74 -7.36 23.23
CA ILE A 9 -20.44 -7.27 22.54
C ILE A 9 -19.71 -5.99 22.92
N VAL A 10 -20.40 -4.84 22.87
CA VAL A 10 -19.80 -3.52 23.11
C VAL A 10 -19.37 -3.35 24.56
N THR A 11 -20.07 -3.97 25.52
CA THR A 11 -19.86 -3.82 26.95
C THR A 11 -19.11 -4.98 27.61
N ASN A 12 -18.75 -6.03 26.86
CA ASN A 12 -17.91 -7.11 27.42
C ASN A 12 -16.47 -6.63 27.65
N PHE A 13 -16.11 -6.42 28.91
CA PHE A 13 -14.76 -6.03 29.34
C PHE A 13 -14.06 -7.14 30.15
N THR A 14 -14.61 -8.34 30.17
CA THR A 14 -14.20 -9.44 31.07
C THR A 14 -13.36 -10.51 30.38
N SER A 15 -13.33 -10.51 29.05
CA SER A 15 -12.58 -11.49 28.25
C SER A 15 -11.94 -10.84 27.01
N PRO A 16 -10.83 -11.40 26.51
CA PRO A 16 -10.33 -11.05 25.19
C PRO A 16 -11.43 -11.31 24.14
N THR A 17 -11.70 -10.39 23.27
CA THR A 17 -12.83 -10.50 22.34
C THR A 17 -12.38 -10.32 20.90
N LEU A 18 -12.72 -11.26 20.03
CA LEU A 18 -12.63 -11.14 18.57
C LEU A 18 -14.04 -11.00 17.99
N VAL A 19 -14.34 -9.88 17.36
CA VAL A 19 -15.62 -9.73 16.64
C VAL A 19 -15.43 -10.07 15.17
N LEU A 20 -16.09 -11.14 14.72
CA LEU A 20 -16.13 -11.52 13.32
C LEU A 20 -17.22 -10.69 12.61
N ALA A 21 -16.80 -9.83 11.71
CA ALA A 21 -17.66 -8.83 11.11
C ALA A 21 -17.45 -8.73 9.58
N GLY A 22 -18.44 -9.14 8.82
CA GLY A 22 -18.43 -9.12 7.35
C GLY A 22 -18.31 -7.72 6.71
N PRO A 23 -18.33 -7.64 5.38
CA PRO A 23 -18.27 -6.37 4.67
C PRO A 23 -19.49 -5.51 4.99
N GLY A 24 -19.24 -4.24 5.37
CA GLY A 24 -20.33 -3.33 5.69
C GLY A 24 -21.04 -3.61 7.02
N ALA A 25 -20.51 -4.49 7.88
CA ALA A 25 -21.09 -4.79 9.18
C ALA A 25 -20.91 -3.68 10.24
N GLY A 26 -20.17 -2.61 9.92
CA GLY A 26 -19.97 -1.50 10.85
C GLY A 26 -18.81 -1.71 11.84
N LYS A 27 -17.74 -2.46 11.45
CA LYS A 27 -16.53 -2.67 12.27
C LYS A 27 -16.02 -1.41 12.97
N THR A 28 -15.81 -0.36 12.19
CA THR A 28 -15.28 0.91 12.70
C THR A 28 -16.26 1.60 13.66
N HIS A 29 -17.56 1.52 13.35
CA HIS A 29 -18.61 2.05 14.24
C HIS A 29 -18.65 1.28 15.56
N LEU A 30 -18.54 -0.04 15.54
CA LEU A 30 -18.46 -0.88 16.73
C LEU A 30 -17.28 -0.51 17.63
N LEU A 31 -16.09 -0.30 17.03
CA LEU A 31 -14.92 0.15 17.77
C LEU A 31 -15.13 1.54 18.38
N ALA A 32 -15.74 2.46 17.61
CA ALA A 32 -16.06 3.81 18.10
C ALA A 32 -17.07 3.79 19.25
N ASP A 33 -18.11 2.97 19.16
CA ASP A 33 -19.10 2.80 20.26
C ASP A 33 -18.44 2.21 21.50
N ARG A 34 -17.57 1.19 21.35
CA ARG A 34 -16.82 0.64 22.47
C ARG A 34 -15.92 1.69 23.14
N ILE A 35 -15.25 2.53 22.38
CA ILE A 35 -14.45 3.65 22.93
C ILE A 35 -15.35 4.58 23.74
N LYS A 36 -16.49 4.97 23.17
CA LYS A 36 -17.47 5.85 23.85
C LYS A 36 -17.93 5.24 25.17
N ARG A 37 -18.29 3.94 25.19
CA ARG A 37 -18.73 3.22 26.39
C ARG A 37 -17.64 3.16 27.45
N LEU A 38 -16.39 2.92 27.05
CA LEU A 38 -15.26 2.96 28.00
C LEU A 38 -15.14 4.32 28.66
N LEU A 39 -15.19 5.40 27.88
CA LEU A 39 -15.09 6.77 28.39
C LEU A 39 -16.30 7.14 29.27
N ASP A 40 -17.51 6.78 28.86
CA ASP A 40 -18.74 7.03 29.64
C ASP A 40 -18.77 6.28 30.98
N ASN A 41 -18.12 5.11 31.05
CA ASN A 41 -17.91 4.35 32.27
C ASN A 41 -16.75 4.89 33.15
N GLY A 42 -16.20 6.06 32.80
CA GLY A 42 -15.14 6.72 33.56
C GLY A 42 -13.74 6.14 33.34
N THR A 43 -13.53 5.32 32.30
CA THR A 43 -12.18 4.85 31.94
C THR A 43 -11.33 6.00 31.45
N ASP A 44 -10.12 6.14 32.01
CA ASP A 44 -9.17 7.15 31.58
C ASP A 44 -8.76 6.90 30.12
N LYS A 45 -8.86 7.93 29.28
CA LYS A 45 -8.42 7.86 27.88
C LYS A 45 -6.95 7.45 27.72
N GLY A 46 -6.10 7.77 28.70
CA GLY A 46 -4.67 7.46 28.71
C GLY A 46 -4.34 5.97 28.79
N ILE A 47 -5.33 5.11 29.13
CA ILE A 47 -5.18 3.66 29.16
C ILE A 47 -5.93 2.94 28.04
N ILE A 48 -6.43 3.69 27.05
CA ILE A 48 -7.09 3.16 25.85
C ILE A 48 -6.18 3.41 24.65
N THR A 49 -5.78 2.34 23.96
CA THR A 49 -5.00 2.41 22.72
C THR A 49 -5.78 1.74 21.58
N VAL A 50 -5.92 2.46 20.47
CA VAL A 50 -6.61 1.99 19.27
C VAL A 50 -5.62 1.88 18.12
N LEU A 51 -5.51 0.69 17.54
CA LEU A 51 -4.61 0.39 16.43
C LEU A 51 -5.41 0.16 15.16
N THR A 52 -5.16 1.00 14.15
CA THR A 52 -5.75 0.90 12.82
C THR A 52 -4.73 0.39 11.80
N PHE A 53 -5.21 -0.17 10.68
CA PHE A 53 -4.33 -0.72 9.65
C PHE A 53 -3.61 0.37 8.84
N GLY A 54 -4.25 1.51 8.57
CA GLY A 54 -3.68 2.57 7.74
C GLY A 54 -4.08 3.98 8.16
N LYS A 55 -3.41 4.98 7.58
CA LYS A 55 -3.63 6.41 7.89
C LYS A 55 -5.08 6.84 7.59
N ASP A 56 -5.67 6.35 6.48
CA ASP A 56 -7.05 6.68 6.12
C ASP A 56 -8.06 6.10 7.12
N ALA A 57 -7.84 4.85 7.57
CA ALA A 57 -8.67 4.22 8.60
C ALA A 57 -8.55 4.95 9.94
N ASN A 58 -7.34 5.41 10.28
CA ASN A 58 -7.11 6.24 11.47
C ASN A 58 -7.92 7.55 11.40
N GLN A 59 -7.80 8.28 10.29
CA GLN A 59 -8.54 9.55 10.13
C GLN A 59 -10.06 9.33 10.12
N TYR A 60 -10.52 8.24 9.51
CA TYR A 60 -11.94 7.88 9.52
C TYR A 60 -12.44 7.61 10.95
N MET A 61 -11.67 6.85 11.76
CA MET A 61 -11.99 6.58 13.16
C MET A 61 -12.08 7.89 13.97
N ILE A 62 -11.12 8.78 13.82
CA ILE A 62 -11.13 10.08 14.50
C ILE A 62 -12.37 10.90 14.09
N ASN A 63 -12.67 10.95 12.81
CA ASN A 63 -13.84 11.67 12.30
C ASN A 63 -15.15 11.09 12.85
N GLU A 64 -15.28 9.76 12.91
CA GLU A 64 -16.47 9.10 13.45
C GLU A 64 -16.67 9.43 14.94
N LEU A 65 -15.61 9.43 15.72
CA LEU A 65 -15.65 9.76 17.15
C LEU A 65 -15.97 11.24 17.41
N THR A 66 -15.45 12.14 16.57
CA THR A 66 -15.61 13.61 16.81
C THR A 66 -16.82 14.22 16.13
N LYS A 67 -17.45 13.52 15.17
CA LYS A 67 -18.57 14.04 14.39
C LYS A 67 -19.75 14.43 15.28
N PRO A 68 -20.32 15.67 15.13
CA PRO A 68 -21.44 16.13 15.96
C PRO A 68 -22.71 15.27 15.85
N SER A 69 -22.94 14.68 14.68
CA SER A 69 -24.06 13.76 14.43
C SER A 69 -23.75 12.29 14.80
N GLY A 70 -22.57 12.01 15.34
CA GLY A 70 -22.10 10.69 15.76
C GLY A 70 -21.85 10.66 17.27
N PHE A 71 -20.64 10.20 17.66
CA PHE A 71 -20.28 10.06 19.09
C PHE A 71 -19.98 11.38 19.78
N ASN A 72 -19.66 12.43 19.04
CA ASN A 72 -19.44 13.82 19.51
C ASN A 72 -18.43 13.93 20.68
N ILE A 73 -17.35 13.15 20.61
CA ILE A 73 -16.28 13.20 21.62
C ILE A 73 -15.36 14.37 21.28
N PRO A 74 -15.10 15.30 22.21
CA PRO A 74 -14.15 16.39 21.99
C PRO A 74 -12.76 15.84 21.64
N PHE A 75 -12.06 16.44 20.67
CA PHE A 75 -10.75 15.97 20.22
C PHE A 75 -9.73 15.78 21.36
N LYS A 76 -9.74 16.67 22.34
CA LYS A 76 -8.90 16.58 23.55
C LYS A 76 -9.20 15.39 24.46
N GLU A 77 -10.39 14.79 24.33
CA GLU A 77 -10.84 13.64 25.13
C GLU A 77 -10.63 12.30 24.36
N LEU A 78 -10.11 12.34 23.14
CA LEU A 78 -9.82 11.14 22.39
C LEU A 78 -8.73 10.30 23.08
N PRO A 79 -8.83 8.97 23.02
CA PRO A 79 -7.76 8.05 23.41
C PRO A 79 -6.59 8.11 22.42
N HIS A 80 -5.56 7.32 22.66
CA HIS A 80 -4.46 7.15 21.70
C HIS A 80 -4.94 6.34 20.49
N ILE A 81 -5.11 6.99 19.35
CA ILE A 81 -5.51 6.37 18.09
C ILE A 81 -4.36 6.50 17.11
N SER A 82 -3.78 5.37 16.66
CA SER A 82 -2.64 5.38 15.74
C SER A 82 -2.66 4.14 14.83
N THR A 83 -1.82 4.16 13.78
CA THR A 83 -1.51 2.92 13.07
C THR A 83 -0.49 2.11 13.87
N MET A 84 -0.45 0.78 13.67
CA MET A 84 0.58 -0.06 14.31
C MET A 84 2.00 0.44 14.02
N HIS A 85 2.26 0.88 12.78
CA HIS A 85 3.56 1.43 12.38
C HIS A 85 3.88 2.73 13.11
N SER A 86 2.91 3.63 13.28
CA SER A 86 3.11 4.88 14.01
C SER A 86 3.40 4.63 15.49
N LEU A 87 2.69 3.69 16.13
CA LEU A 87 2.98 3.27 17.50
C LEU A 87 4.37 2.61 17.59
N GLY A 88 4.70 1.73 16.64
CA GLY A 88 6.02 1.10 16.58
C GLY A 88 7.13 2.13 16.48
N PHE A 89 6.98 3.14 15.62
CA PHE A 89 7.93 4.23 15.48
C PHE A 89 8.04 5.09 16.75
N GLU A 90 6.94 5.36 17.44
CA GLU A 90 6.93 6.05 18.73
C GLU A 90 7.77 5.29 19.76
N ILE A 91 7.57 3.96 19.88
CA ILE A 91 8.32 3.10 20.79
C ILE A 91 9.83 3.12 20.47
N VAL A 92 10.19 2.97 19.19
CA VAL A 92 11.57 2.99 18.72
C VAL A 92 12.26 4.31 19.06
N ARG A 93 11.58 5.44 18.92
CA ARG A 93 12.12 6.78 19.24
C ARG A 93 12.41 7.00 20.72
N GLU A 94 11.81 6.24 21.63
CA GLU A 94 12.09 6.37 23.06
C GLU A 94 13.50 5.87 23.45
N LYS A 95 13.94 4.82 22.77
CA LYS A 95 15.26 4.18 23.02
C LYS A 95 15.92 3.70 21.73
N PRO A 96 16.27 4.59 20.82
CA PRO A 96 16.89 4.22 19.55
C PRO A 96 18.26 3.55 19.75
N HIS A 97 18.95 3.83 20.86
CA HIS A 97 20.24 3.23 21.19
C HIS A 97 20.16 1.76 21.63
N ASP A 98 19.02 1.32 22.16
CA ASP A 98 18.84 -0.07 22.63
C ASP A 98 18.90 -1.08 21.46
N ILE A 99 18.75 -0.62 20.24
CA ILE A 99 18.85 -1.43 19.01
C ILE A 99 20.17 -1.22 18.26
N ASN A 100 21.12 -0.48 18.84
CA ASN A 100 22.49 -0.25 18.36
C ASN A 100 22.64 0.35 16.96
N LEU A 101 21.57 0.85 16.34
CA LEU A 101 21.55 1.24 14.93
C LEU A 101 21.24 2.71 14.70
N PHE A 102 20.55 3.39 15.62
CA PHE A 102 19.92 4.68 15.31
C PHE A 102 20.31 5.78 16.30
N LYS A 103 20.34 6.97 15.77
CA LYS A 103 20.46 8.24 16.50
C LYS A 103 19.08 8.82 16.81
N THR A 104 19.07 9.94 17.47
CA THR A 104 17.85 10.63 17.95
C THR A 104 16.94 11.19 16.83
N ASP A 105 17.49 11.47 15.63
CA ASP A 105 16.76 12.05 14.49
C ASP A 105 16.39 10.97 13.44
N LEU A 106 15.51 10.06 13.83
CA LEU A 106 15.04 8.99 12.96
C LEU A 106 13.98 9.48 11.98
N ARG A 107 14.13 9.11 10.70
CA ARG A 107 13.17 9.34 9.63
C ARG A 107 12.61 8.02 9.10
N VAL A 108 11.43 8.07 8.49
CA VAL A 108 10.77 6.89 7.91
C VAL A 108 10.99 6.86 6.42
N GLN A 109 11.45 5.71 5.89
CA GLN A 109 11.50 5.46 4.44
C GLN A 109 10.26 4.69 4.01
N GLU A 110 9.42 5.34 3.18
CA GLU A 110 8.15 4.78 2.70
C GLU A 110 8.24 4.24 1.25
N ASP A 111 9.31 4.55 0.50
CA ASP A 111 9.44 4.17 -0.90
C ASP A 111 9.97 2.74 -1.04
N GLU A 112 9.12 1.84 -1.56
CA GLU A 112 9.47 0.44 -1.79
C GLU A 112 10.59 0.25 -2.83
N ASN A 113 10.76 1.19 -3.78
CA ASN A 113 11.84 1.10 -4.76
C ASN A 113 13.19 1.41 -4.09
N VAL A 114 13.21 2.42 -3.22
CA VAL A 114 14.39 2.72 -2.39
C VAL A 114 14.75 1.52 -1.53
N LYS A 115 13.77 0.94 -0.85
CA LYS A 115 13.98 -0.24 0.00
C LYS A 115 14.60 -1.40 -0.79
N ARG A 116 14.06 -1.73 -1.96
CA ARG A 116 14.61 -2.79 -2.84
C ARG A 116 16.03 -2.48 -3.30
N LEU A 117 16.29 -1.22 -3.64
CA LEU A 117 17.60 -0.76 -4.07
C LEU A 117 18.62 -0.89 -2.95
N MET A 118 18.28 -0.50 -1.72
CA MET A 118 19.16 -0.63 -0.55
C MET A 118 19.44 -2.09 -0.18
N TYR A 119 18.44 -2.99 -0.30
CA TYR A 119 18.66 -4.43 -0.13
C TYR A 119 19.60 -5.00 -1.19
N ARG A 120 19.48 -4.56 -2.45
CA ARG A 120 20.39 -4.95 -3.53
C ARG A 120 21.81 -4.46 -3.24
N ASP A 121 21.97 -3.19 -2.89
CA ASP A 121 23.29 -2.63 -2.52
C ASP A 121 23.90 -3.40 -1.35
N ALA A 122 23.13 -3.72 -0.31
CA ALA A 122 23.58 -4.50 0.83
C ALA A 122 24.05 -5.91 0.43
N ALA A 123 23.32 -6.58 -0.46
CA ALA A 123 23.72 -7.90 -0.97
C ALA A 123 25.02 -7.83 -1.77
N LEU A 124 25.15 -6.84 -2.67
CA LEU A 124 26.34 -6.63 -3.48
C LEU A 124 27.59 -6.32 -2.64
N MET A 125 27.46 -5.53 -1.57
CA MET A 125 28.56 -5.26 -0.63
C MET A 125 29.11 -6.54 0.03
N LEU A 126 28.26 -7.55 0.19
CA LEU A 126 28.63 -8.85 0.76
C LEU A 126 29.01 -9.90 -0.31
N GLY A 127 29.03 -9.53 -1.59
CA GLY A 127 29.30 -10.45 -2.70
C GLY A 127 28.15 -11.40 -3.03
N TYR A 128 26.92 -11.10 -2.58
CA TYR A 128 25.71 -11.86 -2.87
C TYR A 128 24.99 -11.34 -4.11
N THR A 129 23.99 -12.09 -4.58
CA THR A 129 23.22 -11.75 -5.78
C THR A 129 21.99 -10.90 -5.49
N GLU A 130 21.41 -10.33 -6.54
CA GLU A 130 20.11 -9.63 -6.45
C GLU A 130 18.98 -10.56 -5.99
N ASP A 131 19.02 -11.85 -6.35
CA ASP A 131 17.99 -12.79 -5.93
C ASP A 131 18.09 -13.10 -4.43
N ASP A 132 19.31 -13.21 -3.87
CA ASP A 132 19.53 -13.30 -2.42
C ASP A 132 18.92 -12.07 -1.70
N SER A 133 19.02 -10.87 -2.29
CA SER A 133 18.42 -9.66 -1.73
C SER A 133 16.88 -9.71 -1.69
N LYS A 134 16.25 -10.29 -2.71
CA LYS A 134 14.79 -10.47 -2.77
C LYS A 134 14.29 -11.45 -1.70
N GLU A 135 15.06 -12.49 -1.41
CA GLU A 135 14.76 -13.45 -0.33
C GLU A 135 14.85 -12.79 1.05
N ALA A 136 15.90 -11.99 1.28
CA ALA A 136 16.06 -11.24 2.52
C ALA A 136 14.91 -10.26 2.75
N LEU A 137 14.51 -9.52 1.71
CA LEU A 137 13.38 -8.60 1.74
C LEU A 137 12.06 -9.31 2.09
N LYS A 138 11.78 -10.47 1.48
CA LYS A 138 10.58 -11.26 1.77
C LYS A 138 10.55 -11.74 3.21
N CYS A 139 11.66 -12.28 3.73
CA CYS A 139 11.77 -12.73 5.11
C CYS A 139 11.33 -11.64 6.10
N LYS A 140 11.78 -10.41 5.88
CA LYS A 140 11.42 -9.27 6.72
C LYS A 140 9.96 -8.86 6.59
N GLN A 141 9.42 -8.84 5.37
CA GLN A 141 8.01 -8.50 5.12
C GLN A 141 7.03 -9.45 5.82
N TYR A 142 7.39 -10.74 5.93
CA TYR A 142 6.59 -11.71 6.68
C TYR A 142 6.70 -11.53 8.20
N GLY A 143 7.68 -10.79 8.69
CA GLY A 143 7.92 -10.60 10.12
C GLY A 143 8.48 -11.84 10.83
N ASP A 144 8.94 -12.85 10.07
CA ASP A 144 9.44 -14.14 10.57
C ASP A 144 10.96 -14.13 10.79
N CYS A 145 11.53 -12.98 11.10
CA CYS A 145 12.98 -12.84 11.28
C CYS A 145 13.48 -13.67 12.48
N LYS A 146 14.23 -14.72 12.19
CA LYS A 146 14.83 -15.62 13.19
C LYS A 146 16.20 -15.15 13.70
N GLU A 147 16.73 -14.08 13.14
CA GLU A 147 18.02 -13.48 13.50
C GLU A 147 19.20 -14.49 13.51
N ASN A 148 19.21 -15.39 12.53
CA ASN A 148 20.29 -16.34 12.38
C ASN A 148 21.44 -15.74 11.55
N SER A 149 22.53 -15.34 12.20
CA SER A 149 23.70 -14.68 11.58
C SER A 149 24.42 -15.55 10.53
N GLU A 150 24.22 -16.85 10.53
CA GLU A 150 24.82 -17.76 9.53
C GLU A 150 24.06 -17.78 8.21
N GLU A 151 22.79 -17.36 8.18
CA GLU A 151 22.02 -17.32 6.96
C GLU A 151 22.31 -16.05 6.14
N LYS A 152 22.56 -16.20 4.83
CA LYS A 152 22.78 -15.08 3.88
C LYS A 152 21.75 -13.97 4.02
N LYS A 153 20.45 -14.33 4.10
CA LYS A 153 19.36 -13.34 4.23
C LYS A 153 19.48 -12.49 5.49
N CYS A 154 19.97 -13.05 6.60
CA CYS A 154 20.18 -12.32 7.84
C CYS A 154 21.39 -11.41 7.74
N GLN A 155 22.48 -11.86 7.11
CA GLN A 155 23.66 -11.02 6.83
C GLN A 155 23.31 -9.83 5.92
N ILE A 156 22.50 -10.06 4.89
CA ILE A 156 22.00 -8.98 4.00
C ILE A 156 21.12 -8.00 4.79
N CYS A 157 20.20 -8.49 5.65
CA CYS A 157 19.40 -7.63 6.52
C CYS A 157 20.27 -6.79 7.46
N GLU A 158 21.30 -7.38 8.08
CA GLU A 158 22.22 -6.65 8.96
C GLU A 158 22.98 -5.55 8.19
N GLN A 159 23.48 -5.86 6.98
CA GLN A 159 24.15 -4.87 6.14
C GLN A 159 23.19 -3.77 5.68
N TYR A 160 21.95 -4.13 5.31
CA TYR A 160 20.90 -3.17 5.01
C TYR A 160 20.66 -2.23 6.20
N TRP A 161 20.55 -2.74 7.43
CA TRP A 161 20.38 -1.90 8.62
C TRP A 161 21.58 -0.97 8.88
N LYS A 162 22.81 -1.39 8.55
CA LYS A 162 23.98 -0.51 8.62
C LYS A 162 23.84 0.67 7.65
N ILE A 163 23.39 0.45 6.42
CA ILE A 163 23.12 1.51 5.45
C ILE A 163 22.01 2.45 5.98
N MET A 164 20.88 1.89 6.42
CA MET A 164 19.75 2.66 6.96
C MET A 164 20.15 3.50 8.18
N SER A 165 20.94 2.94 9.07
CA SER A 165 21.46 3.61 10.28
C SER A 165 22.35 4.80 9.94
N LYS A 166 23.27 4.67 8.97
CA LYS A 166 24.14 5.77 8.52
C LYS A 166 23.31 6.98 8.04
N CYS A 167 22.14 6.72 7.43
CA CYS A 167 21.24 7.72 6.90
C CYS A 167 20.16 8.19 7.88
N ASN A 168 20.10 7.66 9.09
CA ASN A 168 19.05 7.90 10.10
C ASN A 168 17.62 7.52 9.62
N TYR A 169 17.51 6.42 8.88
CA TYR A 169 16.23 5.93 8.37
C TYR A 169 15.83 4.59 8.96
N VAL A 170 14.55 4.38 9.07
CA VAL A 170 13.89 3.11 9.39
C VAL A 170 12.76 2.88 8.37
N ASP A 171 12.59 1.67 7.88
CA ASP A 171 11.45 1.36 7.01
C ASP A 171 10.22 0.90 7.81
N PHE A 172 9.11 0.67 7.12
CA PHE A 172 7.87 0.26 7.77
C PHE A 172 7.98 -1.08 8.53
N ASP A 173 8.64 -2.07 7.94
CA ASP A 173 8.75 -3.40 8.58
C ASP A 173 9.64 -3.30 9.83
N ASP A 174 10.68 -2.47 9.79
CA ASP A 174 11.58 -2.22 10.92
C ASP A 174 10.89 -1.53 12.08
N GLN A 175 9.94 -0.65 11.81
CA GLN A 175 9.22 0.05 12.89
C GLN A 175 8.59 -0.94 13.86
N ILE A 176 7.97 -2.01 13.36
CA ILE A 176 7.32 -3.03 14.19
C ILE A 176 8.37 -3.94 14.83
N LEU A 177 9.33 -4.44 14.03
CA LEU A 177 10.35 -5.35 14.50
C LEU A 177 11.21 -4.74 15.61
N PHE A 178 11.65 -3.50 15.41
CA PHE A 178 12.46 -2.80 16.42
C PHE A 178 11.63 -2.38 17.64
N ALA A 179 10.36 -2.04 17.48
CA ALA A 179 9.48 -1.81 18.62
C ALA A 179 9.38 -3.03 19.53
N CYS A 180 9.18 -4.22 18.95
CA CYS A 180 9.19 -5.47 19.71
C CYS A 180 10.53 -5.66 20.46
N ARG A 181 11.67 -5.43 19.80
CA ARG A 181 13.00 -5.54 20.42
C ARG A 181 13.19 -4.55 21.57
N VAL A 182 12.78 -3.29 21.42
CA VAL A 182 12.85 -2.27 22.49
C VAL A 182 11.99 -2.69 23.68
N LEU A 183 10.76 -3.14 23.43
CA LEU A 183 9.87 -3.61 24.50
C LEU A 183 10.42 -4.82 25.25
N GLU A 184 11.03 -5.78 24.55
CA GLU A 184 11.60 -6.99 25.14
C GLU A 184 12.88 -6.72 25.93
N LYS A 185 13.70 -5.77 25.49
CA LYS A 185 14.94 -5.41 26.17
C LYS A 185 14.71 -4.44 27.33
N ASN A 186 13.63 -3.67 27.33
CA ASN A 186 13.39 -2.59 28.30
C ASN A 186 12.06 -2.73 29.02
N LEU A 187 12.11 -3.34 30.20
CA LEU A 187 10.92 -3.60 31.02
C LEU A 187 10.17 -2.31 31.41
N THR A 188 10.88 -1.20 31.62
CA THR A 188 10.25 0.09 31.99
C THR A 188 9.39 0.60 30.84
N ILE A 189 9.89 0.54 29.61
CA ILE A 189 9.14 0.94 28.42
C ILE A 189 7.99 -0.04 28.18
N LEU A 190 8.25 -1.34 28.30
CA LEU A 190 7.19 -2.36 28.16
C LEU A 190 6.01 -2.06 29.11
N LYS A 191 6.27 -1.87 30.40
CA LYS A 191 5.22 -1.55 31.39
C LYS A 191 4.50 -0.25 31.09
N LYS A 192 5.21 0.79 30.62
CA LYS A 192 4.61 2.05 30.18
C LYS A 192 3.57 1.82 29.07
N TYR A 193 3.94 1.08 28.02
CA TYR A 193 3.05 0.84 26.90
C TYR A 193 1.94 -0.19 27.22
N GLN A 194 2.20 -1.18 28.06
CA GLN A 194 1.16 -2.08 28.62
C GLN A 194 0.13 -1.29 29.42
N PHE A 195 0.54 -0.33 30.23
CA PHE A 195 -0.38 0.53 30.96
C PHE A 195 -1.24 1.36 30.02
N ARG A 196 -0.65 1.97 28.97
CA ARG A 196 -1.40 2.73 27.96
C ARG A 196 -2.32 1.86 27.11
N ALA A 197 -2.02 0.59 26.96
CA ALA A 197 -2.78 -0.40 26.20
C ALA A 197 -3.62 -1.32 27.09
N LYS A 198 -4.02 -0.87 28.30
CA LYS A 198 -4.87 -1.66 29.20
C LYS A 198 -6.20 -2.01 28.54
N HIS A 199 -6.72 -1.13 27.68
CA HIS A 199 -7.74 -1.42 26.70
C HIS A 199 -7.13 -1.28 25.32
N LEU A 200 -6.80 -2.40 24.68
CA LEU A 200 -6.20 -2.46 23.36
C LEU A 200 -7.25 -2.86 22.32
N LEU A 201 -7.60 -1.91 21.45
CA LEU A 201 -8.55 -2.14 20.37
C LEU A 201 -7.79 -2.24 19.05
N VAL A 202 -8.05 -3.27 18.24
CA VAL A 202 -7.34 -3.50 16.98
C VAL A 202 -8.33 -3.71 15.84
N ASP A 203 -8.21 -2.89 14.78
CA ASP A 203 -8.97 -3.02 13.55
C ASP A 203 -8.25 -3.90 12.52
N GLU A 204 -9.01 -4.52 11.61
CA GLU A 204 -8.53 -5.34 10.49
C GLU A 204 -7.55 -6.46 10.92
N TYR A 205 -7.88 -7.15 12.02
CA TYR A 205 -7.00 -8.16 12.65
C TYR A 205 -6.60 -9.31 11.72
N GLN A 206 -7.34 -9.60 10.64
CA GLN A 206 -7.02 -10.63 9.66
C GLN A 206 -5.80 -10.30 8.77
N ASP A 207 -5.34 -9.05 8.76
CA ASP A 207 -4.23 -8.62 7.90
C ASP A 207 -2.89 -8.50 8.63
N ILE A 208 -2.85 -8.79 9.93
CA ILE A 208 -1.61 -8.68 10.69
C ILE A 208 -0.60 -9.76 10.28
N ASN A 209 0.68 -9.39 10.33
CA ASN A 209 1.81 -10.31 10.16
C ASN A 209 2.35 -10.78 11.53
N THR A 210 3.34 -11.67 11.52
CA THR A 210 3.93 -12.25 12.73
C THR A 210 4.52 -11.18 13.67
N ALA A 211 5.20 -10.16 13.13
CA ALA A 211 5.77 -9.10 13.97
C ALA A 211 4.67 -8.22 14.62
N GLN A 212 3.62 -7.94 13.89
CA GLN A 212 2.46 -7.20 14.40
C GLN A 212 1.70 -7.99 15.47
N PHE A 213 1.54 -9.29 15.26
CA PHE A 213 0.98 -10.18 16.29
C PHE A 213 1.82 -10.15 17.57
N ARG A 214 3.16 -10.27 17.44
CA ARG A 214 4.09 -10.18 18.59
C ARG A 214 3.96 -8.85 19.33
N LEU A 215 3.81 -7.73 18.61
CA LEU A 215 3.56 -6.41 19.22
C LEU A 215 2.26 -6.39 20.03
N ILE A 216 1.16 -6.89 19.45
CA ILE A 216 -0.14 -7.00 20.16
C ILE A 216 -0.03 -7.88 21.39
N GLU A 217 0.64 -9.03 21.28
CA GLU A 217 0.86 -9.94 22.41
C GLU A 217 1.66 -9.28 23.54
N LEU A 218 2.76 -8.57 23.22
CA LEU A 218 3.56 -7.85 24.20
C LEU A 218 2.74 -6.77 24.92
N LEU A 219 1.95 -6.00 24.18
CA LEU A 219 1.15 -4.91 24.75
C LEU A 219 -0.01 -5.41 25.62
N SER A 220 -0.68 -6.49 25.21
CA SER A 220 -1.87 -7.01 25.89
C SER A 220 -1.58 -7.97 27.04
N ARG A 221 -0.32 -8.40 27.24
CA ARG A 221 0.05 -9.49 28.17
C ARG A 221 -0.44 -9.29 29.60
N GLU A 222 -0.36 -8.07 30.13
CA GLU A 222 -0.76 -7.73 31.50
C GLU A 222 -2.27 -7.46 31.65
N SER A 223 -2.99 -7.24 30.54
CA SER A 223 -4.40 -6.85 30.53
C SER A 223 -5.15 -7.52 29.38
N ARG A 224 -5.07 -8.85 29.30
CA ARG A 224 -5.67 -9.63 28.19
C ARG A 224 -7.17 -9.39 28.05
N ASN A 225 -7.89 -9.21 29.14
CA ASN A 225 -9.33 -8.93 29.13
C ASN A 225 -9.69 -7.60 28.45
N GLY A 226 -8.73 -6.68 28.35
CA GLY A 226 -8.89 -5.42 27.62
C GLY A 226 -8.62 -5.51 26.13
N LEU A 227 -8.21 -6.70 25.62
CA LEU A 227 -7.97 -6.90 24.19
C LEU A 227 -9.30 -7.07 23.44
N PHE A 228 -9.57 -6.20 22.50
CA PHE A 228 -10.74 -6.23 21.66
C PHE A 228 -10.34 -6.04 20.19
N VAL A 229 -10.50 -7.07 19.38
CA VAL A 229 -10.11 -7.04 17.99
C VAL A 229 -11.30 -7.25 17.06
N VAL A 230 -11.30 -6.62 15.91
CA VAL A 230 -12.32 -6.82 14.88
C VAL A 230 -11.68 -7.24 13.56
N GLY A 231 -12.35 -8.13 12.84
CA GLY A 231 -11.82 -8.61 11.57
C GLY A 231 -12.78 -9.49 10.79
N ASP A 232 -12.33 -9.87 9.58
CA ASP A 232 -13.02 -10.78 8.68
C ASP A 232 -11.97 -11.56 7.87
N ASP A 233 -11.83 -12.85 8.12
CA ASP A 233 -10.88 -13.72 7.43
C ASP A 233 -11.14 -13.81 5.92
N ALA A 234 -12.40 -13.64 5.47
CA ALA A 234 -12.77 -13.54 4.07
C ALA A 234 -12.25 -12.24 3.40
N GLN A 235 -11.88 -11.22 4.17
CA GLN A 235 -11.28 -9.98 3.69
C GLN A 235 -9.75 -9.93 3.85
N SER A 236 -9.09 -11.06 4.16
CA SER A 236 -7.62 -11.13 4.19
C SER A 236 -7.06 -11.19 2.77
N ILE A 237 -6.57 -10.06 2.28
CA ILE A 237 -6.06 -9.88 0.90
C ILE A 237 -4.63 -9.34 0.85
N TYR A 238 -3.94 -9.25 1.99
CA TYR A 238 -2.56 -8.74 2.09
C TYR A 238 -1.53 -9.84 2.39
N GLY A 239 -1.80 -11.09 1.99
CA GLY A 239 -0.87 -12.21 2.12
C GLY A 239 0.48 -11.93 1.47
N PHE A 240 0.50 -11.22 0.33
CA PHE A 240 1.73 -10.79 -0.35
C PHE A 240 2.59 -9.76 0.46
N ARG A 241 2.05 -9.19 1.53
CA ARG A 241 2.74 -8.32 2.51
C ARG A 241 2.97 -9.01 3.85
N GLY A 242 2.86 -10.33 3.91
CA GLY A 242 3.01 -11.10 5.12
C GLY A 242 1.79 -11.16 6.02
N GLY A 243 0.68 -10.51 5.64
CA GLY A 243 -0.62 -10.69 6.33
C GLY A 243 -1.00 -12.16 6.34
N ASN A 244 -1.43 -12.67 7.50
CA ASN A 244 -1.69 -14.08 7.65
C ASN A 244 -3.01 -14.31 8.40
N PRO A 245 -4.04 -14.84 7.73
CA PRO A 245 -5.34 -15.09 8.33
C PRO A 245 -5.29 -16.13 9.48
N LYS A 246 -4.19 -16.85 9.66
CA LYS A 246 -4.04 -17.81 10.77
C LYS A 246 -4.27 -17.17 12.14
N PHE A 247 -3.89 -15.90 12.33
CA PHE A 247 -4.03 -15.22 13.61
C PHE A 247 -5.49 -14.96 14.00
N ILE A 248 -6.34 -14.60 13.03
CA ILE A 248 -7.78 -14.45 13.30
C ILE A 248 -8.45 -15.82 13.49
N LEU A 249 -8.04 -16.85 12.74
CA LEU A 249 -8.62 -18.18 12.81
C LEU A 249 -8.30 -18.92 14.12
N ARG A 250 -7.12 -18.69 14.69
CA ARG A 250 -6.69 -19.34 15.95
C ARG A 250 -6.71 -18.40 17.16
N PHE A 251 -7.46 -17.30 17.10
CA PHE A 251 -7.53 -16.32 18.18
C PHE A 251 -7.85 -16.95 19.54
N GLY A 252 -8.76 -17.93 19.58
CA GLY A 252 -9.11 -18.67 20.80
C GLY A 252 -7.98 -19.52 21.38
N GLU A 253 -7.03 -19.96 20.53
CA GLU A 253 -5.84 -20.71 20.98
C GLU A 253 -4.78 -19.75 21.52
N ASP A 254 -4.58 -18.62 20.85
CA ASP A 254 -3.59 -17.61 21.23
C ASP A 254 -4.02 -16.82 22.49
N PHE A 255 -5.33 -16.61 22.69
CA PHE A 255 -5.90 -15.88 23.83
C PHE A 255 -6.97 -16.74 24.54
N LEU A 256 -6.51 -17.58 25.45
CA LEU A 256 -7.37 -18.50 26.21
C LEU A 256 -8.47 -17.76 26.99
N GLY A 257 -9.68 -18.30 26.96
CA GLY A 257 -10.86 -17.69 27.58
C GLY A 257 -11.47 -16.54 26.75
N SER A 258 -11.05 -16.39 25.50
CA SER A 258 -11.60 -15.38 24.60
C SER A 258 -13.00 -15.73 24.10
N GLU A 259 -13.73 -14.71 23.70
CA GLU A 259 -15.03 -14.81 23.04
C GLU A 259 -14.93 -14.39 21.58
N THR A 260 -15.76 -15.02 20.72
CA THR A 260 -15.78 -14.71 19.29
C THR A 260 -17.22 -14.48 18.80
N PRO A 261 -17.86 -13.39 19.25
CA PRO A 261 -19.20 -13.06 18.80
C PRO A 261 -19.20 -12.59 17.33
N PRO A 262 -20.19 -12.99 16.51
CA PRO A 262 -20.34 -12.46 15.16
C PRO A 262 -21.05 -11.10 15.16
N LEU A 263 -20.70 -10.25 14.21
CA LEU A 263 -21.48 -9.07 13.83
C LEU A 263 -22.10 -9.34 12.44
N PRO A 264 -23.32 -9.91 12.40
CA PRO A 264 -23.83 -10.58 11.21
C PRO A 264 -24.37 -9.64 10.13
N TYR A 265 -24.78 -8.41 10.49
CA TYR A 265 -25.51 -7.54 9.58
C TYR A 265 -24.60 -6.81 8.59
N SER A 266 -24.92 -6.88 7.29
CA SER A 266 -24.34 -6.00 6.29
C SER A 266 -25.29 -4.82 6.00
N TRP A 267 -24.78 -3.61 6.16
CA TRP A 267 -25.48 -2.35 5.89
C TRP A 267 -25.06 -1.70 4.56
N ARG A 268 -24.08 -2.30 3.87
CA ARG A 268 -23.48 -1.73 2.66
C ARG A 268 -24.09 -2.32 1.40
N CYS A 269 -23.90 -3.60 1.20
CA CYS A 269 -24.30 -4.29 -0.02
C CYS A 269 -25.70 -4.86 0.10
N HIS A 270 -26.46 -4.76 -0.96
CA HIS A 270 -27.70 -5.52 -1.00
C HIS A 270 -27.43 -7.02 -1.22
N GLU A 271 -28.41 -7.84 -0.85
CA GLU A 271 -28.34 -9.30 -0.80
C GLU A 271 -27.78 -9.92 -2.08
N LYS A 272 -28.24 -9.51 -3.27
CA LYS A 272 -27.84 -10.11 -4.56
C LYS A 272 -26.35 -9.95 -4.88
N ILE A 273 -25.75 -8.80 -4.54
CA ILE A 273 -24.30 -8.60 -4.71
C ILE A 273 -23.54 -9.52 -3.75
N MET A 274 -23.98 -9.59 -2.51
CA MET A 274 -23.33 -10.40 -1.49
C MET A 274 -23.42 -11.90 -1.81
N GLN A 275 -24.60 -12.40 -2.21
CA GLN A 275 -24.80 -13.79 -2.60
C GLN A 275 -23.88 -14.21 -3.75
N ASP A 276 -23.73 -13.36 -4.80
CA ASP A 276 -22.85 -13.66 -5.92
C ASP A 276 -21.37 -13.63 -5.50
N ALA A 277 -20.97 -12.71 -4.63
CA ALA A 277 -19.62 -12.66 -4.08
C ALA A 277 -19.30 -13.89 -3.22
N ILE A 278 -20.24 -14.34 -2.38
CA ILE A 278 -20.12 -15.53 -1.53
C ILE A 278 -20.02 -16.81 -2.37
N LYS A 279 -20.77 -16.93 -3.48
CA LYS A 279 -20.68 -18.12 -4.36
C LYS A 279 -19.23 -18.33 -4.85
N VAL A 280 -18.56 -17.26 -5.27
CA VAL A 280 -17.18 -17.34 -5.72
C VAL A 280 -16.23 -17.66 -4.58
N LEU A 281 -16.39 -17.00 -3.44
CA LEU A 281 -15.55 -17.23 -2.26
C LEU A 281 -15.63 -18.70 -1.80
N LYS A 282 -16.83 -19.24 -1.59
CA LYS A 282 -17.06 -20.61 -1.09
C LYS A 282 -16.56 -21.69 -2.03
N LYS A 283 -16.50 -21.42 -3.34
CA LYS A 283 -15.96 -22.38 -4.30
C LYS A 283 -14.51 -22.75 -4.03
N TYR A 284 -13.73 -21.81 -3.46
CA TYR A 284 -12.30 -21.98 -3.22
C TYR A 284 -11.93 -21.95 -1.73
N TYR A 285 -12.71 -21.28 -0.92
CA TYR A 285 -12.56 -21.25 0.54
C TYR A 285 -13.67 -22.10 1.19
N THR A 286 -13.54 -23.41 1.07
CA THR A 286 -14.57 -24.41 1.46
C THR A 286 -14.85 -24.43 2.95
N ASP A 287 -13.83 -24.17 3.76
CA ASP A 287 -13.93 -24.20 5.23
C ASP A 287 -14.47 -22.89 5.84
N TRP A 288 -14.78 -21.91 5.00
CA TRP A 288 -15.33 -20.65 5.46
C TRP A 288 -16.75 -20.80 6.00
N THR A 289 -16.94 -20.45 7.25
CA THR A 289 -18.22 -20.56 7.96
C THR A 289 -18.96 -19.23 8.14
N GLY A 290 -18.36 -18.13 7.64
CA GLY A 290 -18.90 -16.76 7.82
C GLY A 290 -20.28 -16.53 7.21
N GLU A 291 -20.66 -17.28 6.15
CA GLU A 291 -21.97 -17.14 5.51
C GLU A 291 -23.14 -17.40 6.46
N GLN A 292 -23.00 -18.42 7.31
CA GLN A 292 -24.07 -18.78 8.27
C GLN A 292 -24.37 -17.68 9.31
N LYS A 293 -23.48 -16.68 9.39
CA LYS A 293 -23.54 -15.57 10.33
C LYS A 293 -23.90 -14.24 9.64
N LEU A 294 -24.10 -14.23 8.30
CA LEU A 294 -24.41 -13.00 7.58
C LEU A 294 -25.93 -12.81 7.42
N GLU A 295 -26.41 -11.66 7.86
CA GLU A 295 -27.76 -11.19 7.65
C GLU A 295 -27.76 -9.91 6.81
N TYR A 296 -28.75 -9.71 5.98
CA TYR A 296 -28.81 -8.61 5.03
C TYR A 296 -29.86 -7.60 5.44
N ASN A 297 -29.47 -6.37 5.70
CA ASN A 297 -30.40 -5.28 5.96
C ASN A 297 -30.85 -4.56 4.69
N VAL A 298 -30.11 -4.70 3.59
CA VAL A 298 -30.45 -4.15 2.29
C VAL A 298 -30.98 -5.28 1.40
N LEU A 299 -32.29 -5.54 1.49
CA LEU A 299 -32.95 -6.67 0.81
C LEU A 299 -33.31 -6.38 -0.65
N SER A 300 -33.38 -5.09 -1.06
CA SER A 300 -33.76 -4.69 -2.42
C SER A 300 -32.58 -4.06 -3.16
N GLY A 301 -32.38 -4.43 -4.41
CA GLY A 301 -31.34 -3.87 -5.27
C GLY A 301 -31.27 -4.59 -6.61
N GLU A 302 -30.55 -4.00 -7.55
CA GLU A 302 -30.33 -4.58 -8.87
C GLU A 302 -29.26 -5.68 -8.79
N GLU A 303 -29.44 -6.70 -9.63
CA GLU A 303 -28.45 -7.75 -9.78
C GLU A 303 -27.15 -7.21 -10.40
N PRO A 304 -25.98 -7.77 -10.04
CA PRO A 304 -24.74 -7.47 -10.74
C PRO A 304 -24.88 -7.64 -12.24
N GLN A 305 -24.49 -6.63 -13.00
CA GLN A 305 -24.57 -6.65 -14.46
C GLN A 305 -23.24 -7.13 -15.04
N ILE A 306 -23.27 -8.19 -15.85
CA ILE A 306 -22.09 -8.74 -16.50
C ILE A 306 -22.11 -8.36 -17.97
N TRP A 307 -21.11 -7.58 -18.41
CA TRP A 307 -21.05 -7.08 -19.77
C TRP A 307 -19.82 -7.60 -20.52
N LYS A 308 -20.10 -8.08 -21.75
CA LYS A 308 -19.06 -8.52 -22.70
C LYS A 308 -18.79 -7.43 -23.71
N LEU A 309 -17.55 -7.02 -23.86
CA LEU A 309 -17.08 -5.98 -24.76
C LEU A 309 -16.17 -6.61 -25.83
N LEU A 310 -16.10 -5.98 -27.02
CA LEU A 310 -15.30 -6.52 -28.12
C LEU A 310 -13.79 -6.47 -27.82
N SER A 311 -13.33 -5.41 -27.16
CA SER A 311 -11.90 -5.21 -26.84
C SER A 311 -11.71 -4.38 -25.59
N ASP A 312 -10.47 -4.28 -25.10
CA ASP A 312 -10.03 -3.39 -24.03
C ASP A 312 -10.37 -1.91 -24.29
N LYS A 313 -10.22 -1.46 -25.55
CA LYS A 313 -10.62 -0.09 -25.95
C LYS A 313 -12.14 0.11 -25.85
N ALA A 314 -12.93 -0.90 -26.24
CA ALA A 314 -14.38 -0.85 -26.09
C ALA A 314 -14.79 -0.87 -24.62
N GLU A 315 -14.08 -1.64 -23.79
CA GLU A 315 -14.28 -1.67 -22.33
C GLU A 315 -14.01 -0.29 -21.71
N ALA A 316 -12.88 0.33 -22.00
CA ALA A 316 -12.55 1.66 -21.49
C ALA A 316 -13.58 2.73 -21.91
N LYS A 317 -14.07 2.69 -23.18
CA LYS A 317 -15.15 3.57 -23.65
C LYS A 317 -16.45 3.34 -22.87
N ARG A 318 -16.80 2.08 -22.61
CA ARG A 318 -18.01 1.72 -21.89
C ARG A 318 -17.94 2.16 -20.42
N VAL A 319 -16.79 1.98 -19.76
CA VAL A 319 -16.54 2.52 -18.41
C VAL A 319 -16.86 4.01 -18.38
N ALA A 320 -16.33 4.79 -19.33
CA ALA A 320 -16.55 6.24 -19.35
C ALA A 320 -18.04 6.62 -19.64
N VAL A 321 -18.80 5.79 -20.35
CA VAL A 321 -20.25 5.97 -20.54
C VAL A 321 -21.00 5.73 -19.24
N ILE A 322 -20.72 4.62 -18.53
CA ILE A 322 -21.32 4.34 -17.21
C ILE A 322 -21.02 5.49 -16.24
N VAL A 323 -19.74 5.87 -16.15
CA VAL A 323 -19.32 6.97 -15.27
C VAL A 323 -20.09 8.25 -15.56
N ARG A 324 -20.24 8.63 -16.84
CA ARG A 324 -20.96 9.85 -17.23
C ARG A 324 -22.44 9.80 -16.81
N GLN A 325 -23.09 8.64 -16.95
CA GLN A 325 -24.47 8.46 -16.51
C GLN A 325 -24.61 8.72 -15.01
N PHE A 326 -23.81 8.02 -14.19
CA PHE A 326 -23.97 8.08 -12.73
C PHE A 326 -23.43 9.35 -12.08
N ILE A 327 -22.52 10.08 -12.72
CA ILE A 327 -22.16 11.44 -12.31
C ILE A 327 -23.38 12.37 -12.41
N GLN A 328 -24.20 12.24 -13.46
CA GLN A 328 -25.44 13.03 -13.61
C GLN A 328 -26.45 12.73 -12.49
N GLU A 329 -26.47 11.50 -12.01
CA GLU A 329 -27.28 11.05 -10.88
C GLU A 329 -26.65 11.40 -9.51
N LYS A 330 -25.53 12.12 -9.50
CA LYS A 330 -24.76 12.49 -8.29
C LYS A 330 -24.31 11.30 -7.44
N LYS A 331 -24.01 10.15 -8.05
CA LYS A 331 -23.51 8.94 -7.38
C LYS A 331 -22.00 8.94 -7.26
N SER A 332 -21.50 8.34 -6.20
CA SER A 332 -20.07 8.00 -6.04
C SER A 332 -19.72 6.78 -6.88
N ILE A 333 -18.57 6.82 -7.57
CA ILE A 333 -18.18 5.79 -8.52
C ILE A 333 -16.77 5.30 -8.20
N LEU A 334 -16.62 3.98 -8.08
CA LEU A 334 -15.33 3.33 -7.88
C LEU A 334 -15.05 2.40 -9.07
N ILE A 335 -13.98 2.68 -9.81
CA ILE A 335 -13.51 1.83 -10.90
C ILE A 335 -12.35 1.00 -10.36
N LEU A 336 -12.47 -0.33 -10.45
CA LEU A 336 -11.48 -1.28 -9.98
C LEU A 336 -10.86 -2.01 -11.15
N VAL A 337 -9.54 -2.02 -11.20
CA VAL A 337 -8.75 -2.73 -12.20
C VAL A 337 -7.88 -3.81 -11.57
N PRO A 338 -7.60 -4.93 -12.26
CA PRO A 338 -6.73 -5.98 -11.73
C PRO A 338 -5.29 -5.51 -11.52
N LYS A 339 -4.76 -4.75 -12.47
CA LYS A 339 -3.36 -4.30 -12.54
C LYS A 339 -3.29 -2.85 -13.04
N LYS A 340 -2.20 -2.15 -12.71
CA LYS A 340 -1.97 -0.76 -13.10
C LYS A 340 -1.94 -0.52 -14.62
N GLU A 341 -1.59 -1.53 -15.39
CA GLU A 341 -1.50 -1.48 -16.84
C GLU A 341 -2.87 -1.18 -17.52
N PHE A 342 -3.97 -1.36 -16.81
CA PHE A 342 -5.32 -1.02 -17.30
C PHE A 342 -5.64 0.49 -17.21
N PHE A 343 -4.90 1.24 -16.40
CA PHE A 343 -5.20 2.66 -16.17
C PHE A 343 -5.12 3.53 -17.43
N PRO A 344 -4.08 3.42 -18.30
CA PRO A 344 -3.91 4.35 -19.40
C PRO A 344 -5.12 4.48 -20.32
N LEU A 345 -5.73 3.37 -20.72
CA LEU A 345 -6.90 3.39 -21.61
C LEU A 345 -8.12 4.01 -20.93
N ILE A 346 -8.37 3.66 -19.67
CA ILE A 346 -9.52 4.16 -18.92
C ILE A 346 -9.35 5.67 -18.66
N THR A 347 -8.19 6.09 -18.18
CA THR A 347 -7.92 7.50 -17.89
C THR A 347 -7.95 8.36 -19.15
N GLN A 348 -7.48 7.84 -20.28
CA GLN A 348 -7.58 8.51 -21.57
C GLN A 348 -9.03 8.73 -21.99
N GLU A 349 -9.90 7.73 -21.84
CA GLU A 349 -11.30 7.83 -22.21
C GLU A 349 -12.10 8.73 -21.27
N LEU A 350 -11.79 8.73 -19.97
CA LEU A 350 -12.36 9.68 -19.00
C LEU A 350 -11.97 11.12 -19.33
N SER A 351 -10.67 11.36 -19.57
CA SER A 351 -10.13 12.69 -19.91
C SER A 351 -10.69 13.24 -21.21
N LYS A 352 -10.83 12.41 -22.26
CA LYS A 352 -11.46 12.80 -23.53
C LYS A 352 -12.91 13.33 -23.38
N ARG A 353 -13.58 12.91 -22.31
CA ARG A 353 -14.96 13.31 -22.00
C ARG A 353 -15.07 14.39 -20.93
N GLY A 354 -13.93 14.97 -20.52
CA GLY A 354 -13.88 15.98 -19.48
C GLY A 354 -14.27 15.46 -18.09
N ILE A 355 -14.23 14.13 -17.87
CA ILE A 355 -14.58 13.52 -16.59
C ILE A 355 -13.37 13.65 -15.68
N VAL A 356 -13.57 14.27 -14.54
CA VAL A 356 -12.54 14.39 -13.50
C VAL A 356 -12.60 13.16 -12.60
N TYR A 357 -11.42 12.64 -12.26
CA TYR A 357 -11.27 11.44 -11.43
C TYR A 357 -10.05 11.55 -10.53
N SER A 358 -10.06 10.83 -9.43
CA SER A 358 -8.89 10.64 -8.58
C SER A 358 -8.26 9.27 -8.84
N CYS A 359 -6.95 9.21 -8.84
CA CYS A 359 -6.19 7.95 -8.88
C CYS A 359 -4.93 8.07 -8.01
N PRO A 360 -4.41 6.95 -7.47
CA PRO A 360 -3.16 6.99 -6.71
C PRO A 360 -1.97 7.50 -7.52
N ILE A 361 -1.10 8.29 -6.90
CA ILE A 361 0.13 8.84 -7.53
C ILE A 361 1.00 7.73 -8.14
N SER A 362 1.00 6.53 -7.54
CA SER A 362 1.73 5.37 -8.08
C SER A 362 1.31 4.93 -9.49
N PHE A 363 0.21 5.46 -10.01
CA PHE A 363 -0.31 5.17 -11.36
C PHE A 363 -0.03 6.26 -12.39
N LEU A 364 0.67 7.31 -11.99
CA LEU A 364 1.14 8.30 -12.93
C LEU A 364 2.15 7.69 -13.91
N PRO A 365 2.24 8.22 -15.15
CA PRO A 365 3.28 7.82 -16.08
C PRO A 365 4.66 7.87 -15.44
N GLU A 366 5.54 6.93 -15.78
CA GLU A 366 6.88 6.84 -15.20
C GLU A 366 7.64 8.15 -15.32
N ARG A 367 7.55 8.82 -16.46
CA ARG A 367 8.12 10.13 -16.70
C ARG A 367 7.73 11.19 -15.65
N ILE A 368 6.47 11.18 -15.17
CA ILE A 368 6.01 12.11 -14.13
C ILE A 368 6.59 11.74 -12.77
N LYS A 369 6.72 10.45 -12.48
CA LYS A 369 7.38 9.98 -11.25
C LYS A 369 8.84 10.36 -11.22
N THR A 370 9.53 10.21 -12.34
CA THR A 370 10.93 10.62 -12.48
C THR A 370 11.10 12.12 -12.31
N ALA A 371 10.22 12.94 -12.90
CA ALA A 371 10.23 14.38 -12.67
C ALA A 371 10.03 14.73 -11.19
N LYS A 372 9.09 14.04 -10.51
CA LYS A 372 8.90 14.20 -9.07
C LYS A 372 10.15 13.81 -8.28
N MET A 373 10.80 12.71 -8.62
CA MET A 373 12.03 12.26 -7.98
C MET A 373 13.13 13.33 -8.05
N TYR A 374 13.34 13.94 -9.21
CA TYR A 374 14.30 15.05 -9.36
C TYR A 374 13.91 16.26 -8.53
N VAL A 375 12.63 16.63 -8.52
CA VAL A 375 12.14 17.76 -7.70
C VAL A 375 12.34 17.49 -6.20
N ASP A 376 12.05 16.28 -5.75
CA ASP A 376 12.21 15.87 -4.35
C ASP A 376 13.71 15.84 -3.94
N TRP A 377 14.58 15.37 -4.82
CA TRP A 377 16.04 15.37 -4.60
C TRP A 377 16.61 16.78 -4.54
N ILE A 378 16.21 17.63 -5.47
CA ILE A 378 16.59 19.05 -5.54
C ILE A 378 16.26 19.78 -4.23
N THR A 379 15.16 19.41 -3.56
CA THR A 379 14.74 20.05 -2.31
C THR A 379 15.66 19.68 -1.14
N ILE A 380 16.19 18.45 -1.13
CA ILE A 380 17.07 17.91 -0.07
C ILE A 380 18.16 17.05 -0.73
N SER A 381 19.16 17.67 -1.34
CA SER A 381 20.28 16.97 -2.03
C SER A 381 21.18 16.18 -1.08
N SER A 382 21.24 16.55 0.20
CA SER A 382 21.95 15.81 1.24
C SER A 382 21.27 14.51 1.68
N ASP A 383 20.08 14.19 1.14
CA ASP A 383 19.40 12.93 1.41
C ASP A 383 20.02 11.80 0.57
N SER A 384 20.81 10.94 1.22
CA SER A 384 21.53 9.84 0.57
C SER A 384 20.61 8.90 -0.22
N PHE A 385 19.38 8.66 0.24
CA PHE A 385 18.46 7.80 -0.49
C PHE A 385 17.93 8.45 -1.75
N LYS A 386 17.59 9.74 -1.69
CA LYS A 386 17.18 10.48 -2.87
C LYS A 386 18.33 10.59 -3.88
N THR A 387 19.54 10.85 -3.40
CA THR A 387 20.75 10.82 -4.22
C THR A 387 20.93 9.45 -4.88
N ARG A 388 20.79 8.36 -4.13
CA ARG A 388 20.92 7.00 -4.70
C ARG A 388 19.88 6.69 -5.76
N LEU A 389 18.64 7.15 -5.61
CA LEU A 389 17.61 7.02 -6.65
C LEU A 389 17.96 7.77 -7.92
N VAL A 390 18.46 9.00 -7.79
CA VAL A 390 18.92 9.79 -8.94
C VAL A 390 20.10 9.13 -9.64
N VAL A 391 21.06 8.61 -8.88
CA VAL A 391 22.17 7.82 -9.43
C VAL A 391 21.67 6.61 -10.21
N GLU A 392 20.72 5.84 -9.66
CA GLU A 392 20.11 4.70 -10.36
C GLU A 392 19.44 5.13 -11.68
N GLU A 393 18.75 6.25 -11.67
CA GLU A 393 18.09 6.77 -12.88
C GLU A 393 19.11 7.26 -13.92
N LEU A 394 20.20 7.88 -13.49
CA LEU A 394 21.32 8.25 -14.38
C LEU A 394 21.98 7.03 -14.99
N ILE A 395 22.21 5.97 -14.20
CA ILE A 395 22.72 4.69 -14.70
C ILE A 395 21.77 4.12 -15.75
N ASN A 396 20.48 4.05 -15.45
CA ASN A 396 19.47 3.49 -16.34
C ASN A 396 19.35 4.26 -17.66
N ASN A 397 19.46 5.57 -17.63
CA ASN A 397 19.34 6.44 -18.82
C ASN A 397 20.67 6.67 -19.53
N GLY A 398 21.78 6.81 -18.82
CA GLY A 398 23.12 7.04 -19.37
C GLY A 398 23.74 5.82 -20.03
N ILE A 399 23.43 4.63 -19.49
CA ILE A 399 24.02 3.35 -19.92
C ILE A 399 23.13 2.63 -20.93
N ALA A 400 21.80 2.78 -20.84
CA ALA A 400 20.83 2.10 -21.70
C ALA A 400 20.55 2.82 -23.04
N LYS A 401 20.90 4.09 -23.20
CA LYS A 401 20.71 4.81 -24.45
C LYS A 401 21.97 4.78 -25.32
N VAL A 402 22.08 3.74 -26.13
CA VAL A 402 22.83 3.85 -27.37
C VAL A 402 21.97 4.70 -28.32
N PRO A 403 22.45 5.82 -28.85
CA PRO A 403 21.71 6.62 -29.83
C PRO A 403 21.26 5.71 -31.00
N GLY A 404 19.93 5.62 -31.24
CA GLY A 404 19.34 4.78 -32.29
C GLY A 404 18.89 3.38 -31.88
N ALA A 405 19.07 2.92 -30.64
CA ALA A 405 18.55 1.63 -30.20
C ALA A 405 17.03 1.68 -29.93
N ARG A 406 16.28 0.81 -30.61
CA ARG A 406 14.86 0.57 -30.29
C ARG A 406 14.74 -0.09 -28.91
N LYS A 407 13.68 0.21 -28.19
CA LYS A 407 13.38 -0.32 -26.82
C LYS A 407 13.43 -1.84 -26.67
N ASP A 408 13.47 -2.58 -27.77
CA ASP A 408 13.37 -4.04 -27.81
C ASP A 408 14.74 -4.76 -28.00
N GLN A 409 15.85 -4.04 -28.06
CA GLN A 409 17.15 -4.68 -28.13
C GLN A 409 17.55 -5.18 -26.74
N LYS A 410 17.60 -6.54 -26.61
CA LYS A 410 18.20 -7.20 -25.44
C LYS A 410 19.56 -6.58 -25.18
N CYS A 411 19.78 -6.06 -23.97
CA CYS A 411 21.08 -5.53 -23.56
C CYS A 411 22.19 -6.55 -23.88
N LYS A 412 23.26 -6.11 -24.51
CA LYS A 412 24.41 -6.98 -24.78
C LYS A 412 25.00 -7.46 -23.44
N PRO A 413 25.53 -8.70 -23.37
CA PRO A 413 26.15 -9.22 -22.14
C PRO A 413 27.21 -8.29 -21.52
N GLU A 414 27.95 -7.59 -22.36
CA GLU A 414 28.96 -6.59 -21.95
C GLU A 414 28.33 -5.38 -21.22
N THR A 415 27.15 -4.94 -21.65
CA THR A 415 26.41 -3.86 -21.02
C THR A 415 25.89 -4.28 -19.63
N ILE A 416 25.42 -5.55 -19.53
CA ILE A 416 24.95 -6.10 -18.25
C ILE A 416 26.14 -6.26 -17.28
N LYS A 417 27.29 -6.76 -17.76
CA LYS A 417 28.49 -6.89 -16.95
C LYS A 417 28.96 -5.54 -16.43
N LYS A 418 29.05 -4.53 -17.31
CA LYS A 418 29.45 -3.17 -16.94
C LYS A 418 28.51 -2.57 -15.90
N ARG A 419 27.20 -2.75 -16.05
CA ARG A 419 26.22 -2.29 -15.09
C ARG A 419 26.38 -2.95 -13.71
N ILE A 420 26.63 -4.26 -13.66
CA ILE A 420 26.89 -4.98 -12.41
C ILE A 420 28.14 -4.43 -11.72
N GLU A 421 29.22 -4.18 -12.47
CA GLU A 421 30.44 -3.58 -11.94
C GLU A 421 30.20 -2.19 -11.34
N GLU A 422 29.42 -1.34 -12.03
CA GLU A 422 29.04 0.00 -11.58
C GLU A 422 28.17 -0.02 -10.32
N GLU A 423 27.19 -0.90 -10.28
CA GLU A 423 26.32 -1.08 -9.10
C GLU A 423 27.13 -1.58 -7.89
N THR A 424 28.11 -2.46 -8.12
CA THR A 424 29.01 -2.94 -7.06
C THR A 424 29.89 -1.80 -6.52
N GLU A 425 30.42 -0.95 -7.38
CA GLU A 425 31.20 0.23 -6.95
C GLU A 425 30.34 1.22 -6.14
N ILE A 426 29.11 1.46 -6.57
CA ILE A 426 28.18 2.31 -5.81
C ILE A 426 27.85 1.70 -4.45
N ALA A 427 27.66 0.39 -4.38
CA ALA A 427 27.43 -0.31 -3.11
C ALA A 427 28.60 -0.11 -2.13
N LYS A 428 29.86 -0.15 -2.61
CA LYS A 428 31.05 0.12 -1.79
C LYS A 428 31.09 1.56 -1.28
N LEU A 429 30.55 2.54 -2.01
CA LEU A 429 30.51 3.93 -1.55
C LEU A 429 29.70 4.09 -0.24
N TRP A 430 28.74 3.17 0.03
CA TRP A 430 28.04 3.17 1.30
C TRP A 430 28.93 2.95 2.52
N GLU A 431 30.10 2.32 2.37
CA GLU A 431 31.06 2.14 3.46
C GLU A 431 31.68 3.48 3.88
N GLN A 432 31.78 4.44 2.95
CA GLN A 432 32.33 5.77 3.15
C GLN A 432 31.32 6.78 3.68
N VAL A 433 30.02 6.47 3.58
CA VAL A 433 28.95 7.32 4.13
C VAL A 433 28.92 7.18 5.65
N ASP A 434 29.17 8.25 6.36
CA ASP A 434 29.10 8.35 7.81
C ASP A 434 28.15 9.49 8.28
N LYS A 435 28.36 9.96 9.52
CA LYS A 435 27.50 10.99 10.11
C LYS A 435 27.59 12.36 9.42
N GLU A 436 28.75 12.66 8.88
CA GLU A 436 29.10 13.99 8.34
C GLU A 436 29.02 14.02 6.82
N ASN A 437 29.22 12.84 6.21
CA ASN A 437 29.19 12.67 4.76
C ASN A 437 27.90 11.95 4.31
N ASP A 438 27.15 12.59 3.43
CA ASP A 438 26.07 11.91 2.68
C ASP A 438 26.64 11.29 1.39
N LEU A 439 25.84 10.48 0.72
CA LEU A 439 26.25 9.79 -0.51
C LEU A 439 26.60 10.76 -1.63
N PHE A 440 25.97 11.92 -1.70
CA PHE A 440 26.29 12.94 -2.69
C PHE A 440 27.72 13.47 -2.48
N SER A 441 28.04 13.87 -1.25
CA SER A 441 29.39 14.37 -0.90
C SER A 441 30.48 13.31 -1.13
N VAL A 442 30.18 12.04 -0.85
CA VAL A 442 31.13 10.94 -1.14
C VAL A 442 31.38 10.79 -2.64
N ILE A 443 30.34 10.85 -3.48
CA ILE A 443 30.48 10.74 -4.94
C ILE A 443 31.15 12.00 -5.54
N GLU A 444 30.83 13.18 -5.03
CA GLU A 444 31.43 14.45 -5.45
C GLU A 444 32.95 14.45 -5.28
N ASN A 445 33.44 13.92 -4.15
CA ASN A 445 34.84 13.95 -3.76
C ASN A 445 35.64 12.70 -4.16
N LEU A 446 35.18 11.90 -5.12
CA LEU A 446 35.91 10.76 -5.64
C LEU A 446 37.25 11.18 -6.28
N GLU A 447 38.37 10.69 -5.79
CA GLU A 447 39.70 11.03 -6.29
C GLU A 447 40.05 10.31 -7.59
N GLU A 448 39.72 9.01 -7.72
CA GLU A 448 39.97 8.22 -8.93
C GLU A 448 38.75 7.36 -9.31
N PRO A 449 37.64 7.96 -9.78
CA PRO A 449 36.49 7.20 -10.19
C PRO A 449 36.73 6.53 -11.56
N ASN A 450 36.10 5.37 -11.79
CA ASN A 450 36.03 4.81 -13.14
C ASN A 450 35.22 5.74 -14.08
N GLU A 451 35.34 5.53 -15.39
CA GLU A 451 34.70 6.41 -16.41
C GLU A 451 33.19 6.59 -16.18
N THR A 452 32.52 5.57 -15.66
CA THR A 452 31.07 5.62 -15.44
C THR A 452 30.72 6.37 -14.16
N LEU A 453 31.47 6.15 -13.07
CA LEU A 453 31.29 6.94 -11.85
C LEU A 453 31.61 8.42 -12.08
N MET A 454 32.57 8.74 -12.96
CA MET A 454 32.81 10.12 -13.40
C MET A 454 31.59 10.72 -14.11
N LYS A 455 30.99 9.97 -15.05
CA LYS A 455 29.76 10.44 -15.74
C LYS A 455 28.61 10.63 -14.77
N ILE A 456 28.44 9.75 -13.79
CA ILE A 456 27.43 9.87 -12.75
C ILE A 456 27.71 11.10 -11.88
N ARG A 457 28.95 11.28 -11.42
CA ARG A 457 29.39 12.44 -10.65
C ARG A 457 29.11 13.74 -11.40
N ASP A 458 29.56 13.83 -12.63
CA ASP A 458 29.39 15.03 -13.46
C ASP A 458 27.91 15.30 -13.75
N GLY A 459 27.11 14.24 -13.93
CA GLY A 459 25.66 14.35 -14.07
C GLY A 459 24.98 14.88 -12.80
N LEU A 460 25.38 14.40 -11.62
CA LEU A 460 24.88 14.88 -10.32
C LEU A 460 25.31 16.33 -10.06
N LEU A 461 26.55 16.67 -10.33
CA LEU A 461 27.05 18.05 -10.18
C LEU A 461 26.33 19.01 -11.10
N ASN A 462 26.14 18.65 -12.37
CA ASN A 462 25.36 19.45 -13.31
C ASN A 462 23.92 19.66 -12.84
N LEU A 463 23.26 18.63 -12.30
CA LEU A 463 21.91 18.74 -11.73
C LEU A 463 21.91 19.64 -10.48
N SER A 464 22.91 19.52 -9.62
CA SER A 464 23.08 20.34 -8.42
C SER A 464 23.30 21.81 -8.77
N ASP A 465 24.21 22.10 -9.73
CA ASP A 465 24.50 23.46 -10.22
C ASP A 465 23.27 24.10 -10.86
N LEU A 466 22.52 23.32 -11.64
CA LEU A 466 21.24 23.75 -12.21
C LEU A 466 20.26 24.20 -11.14
N PHE A 467 20.25 23.51 -10.00
CA PHE A 467 19.37 23.82 -8.90
C PHE A 467 19.81 25.07 -8.12
N ILE A 468 21.10 25.20 -7.83
CA ILE A 468 21.65 26.41 -7.19
C ILE A 468 21.35 27.65 -8.03
N ASN A 469 21.48 27.54 -9.33
CA ASN A 469 21.19 28.60 -10.27
C ASN A 469 19.69 28.83 -10.47
N PHE A 470 18.84 27.82 -10.33
CA PHE A 470 17.38 27.94 -10.42
C PHE A 470 16.79 28.97 -9.45
N LYS A 471 17.39 29.15 -8.26
CA LYS A 471 17.01 30.22 -7.34
C LYS A 471 17.36 31.63 -7.85
N LYS A 472 18.22 31.73 -8.85
CA LYS A 472 18.75 33.00 -9.40
C LYS A 472 18.31 33.28 -10.84
N GLU A 473 17.92 32.27 -11.62
CA GLU A 473 17.66 32.40 -13.08
C GLU A 473 16.20 32.13 -13.49
N LYS A 474 15.89 32.50 -14.74
CA LYS A 474 14.58 32.33 -15.33
C LYS A 474 14.24 30.83 -15.49
N ARG A 475 13.09 30.45 -14.98
CA ARG A 475 12.50 29.08 -14.98
C ARG A 475 12.64 28.29 -16.30
N GLY A 476 12.68 28.99 -17.45
CA GLY A 476 12.80 28.37 -18.77
C GLY A 476 14.17 27.75 -19.07
N GLU A 477 15.26 28.34 -18.57
CA GLU A 477 16.63 27.85 -18.82
C GLU A 477 16.90 26.58 -17.99
N PHE A 478 16.47 26.57 -16.71
CA PHE A 478 16.52 25.40 -15.86
C PHE A 478 15.84 24.18 -16.50
N ILE A 479 14.64 24.37 -17.07
CA ILE A 479 13.87 23.31 -17.70
C ILE A 479 14.56 22.74 -18.91
N LYS A 480 15.17 23.60 -19.75
CA LYS A 480 15.95 23.16 -20.91
C LYS A 480 17.15 22.30 -20.51
N GLN A 481 17.88 22.73 -19.49
CA GLN A 481 19.07 22.03 -19.03
C GLN A 481 18.72 20.71 -18.37
N LEU A 482 17.66 20.65 -17.52
CA LEU A 482 17.20 19.41 -16.92
C LEU A 482 16.72 18.40 -17.96
N ALA A 483 16.06 18.84 -19.04
CA ALA A 483 15.67 17.97 -20.14
C ALA A 483 16.88 17.37 -20.87
N VAL A 484 17.93 18.13 -21.06
CA VAL A 484 19.18 17.69 -21.71
C VAL A 484 19.92 16.67 -20.83
N VAL A 485 20.12 16.98 -19.56
CA VAL A 485 20.89 16.12 -18.63
C VAL A 485 20.15 14.80 -18.35
N SER A 486 18.84 14.85 -18.12
CA SER A 486 18.05 13.64 -17.82
C SER A 486 17.86 12.74 -19.05
N GLY A 487 17.89 13.30 -20.25
CA GLY A 487 17.62 12.58 -21.50
C GLY A 487 16.21 11.96 -21.62
N ILE A 488 15.29 12.29 -20.69
CA ILE A 488 13.95 11.71 -20.59
C ILE A 488 12.93 12.48 -21.43
N TRP A 489 13.10 13.80 -21.52
CA TRP A 489 12.21 14.68 -22.26
C TRP A 489 12.80 15.06 -23.62
N CYS A 490 11.97 14.96 -24.65
CA CYS A 490 12.40 15.32 -26.01
C CYS A 490 12.52 16.83 -26.18
N ASN A 491 11.77 17.61 -25.40
CA ASN A 491 11.80 19.08 -25.44
C ASN A 491 11.39 19.67 -24.06
N PRO A 492 11.75 20.94 -23.81
CA PRO A 492 11.45 21.62 -22.55
C PRO A 492 9.96 21.79 -22.23
N SER A 493 9.09 21.85 -23.26
CA SER A 493 7.65 21.99 -23.06
C SER A 493 7.05 20.75 -22.41
N GLU A 494 7.49 19.57 -22.81
CA GLU A 494 7.04 18.31 -22.20
C GLU A 494 7.40 18.20 -20.72
N LEU A 495 8.63 18.63 -20.36
CA LEU A 495 9.04 18.66 -18.95
C LEU A 495 8.21 19.68 -18.16
N MET A 496 7.92 20.86 -18.75
CA MET A 496 7.10 21.88 -18.10
C MET A 496 5.68 21.38 -17.84
N ASP A 497 5.07 20.69 -18.80
CA ASP A 497 3.75 20.10 -18.64
C ASP A 497 3.73 19.07 -17.50
N ASP A 498 4.79 18.27 -17.38
CA ASP A 498 4.91 17.28 -16.32
C ASP A 498 5.15 17.94 -14.96
N ILE A 499 5.95 19.00 -14.87
CA ILE A 499 6.14 19.79 -13.63
C ILE A 499 4.82 20.46 -13.21
N ILE A 500 4.06 21.01 -14.16
CA ILE A 500 2.74 21.60 -13.87
C ILE A 500 1.77 20.54 -13.33
N LYS A 501 1.76 19.33 -13.92
CA LYS A 501 0.97 18.21 -13.43
C LYS A 501 1.38 17.83 -12.00
N ILE A 502 2.67 17.71 -11.71
CA ILE A 502 3.19 17.43 -10.38
C ILE A 502 2.75 18.51 -9.38
N THR A 503 2.90 19.79 -9.74
CA THR A 503 2.52 20.91 -8.88
C THR A 503 1.02 20.89 -8.55
N LYS A 504 0.18 20.55 -9.53
CA LYS A 504 -1.27 20.37 -9.30
C LYS A 504 -1.59 19.16 -8.43
N LEU A 505 -0.83 18.06 -8.58
CA LEU A 505 -1.01 16.84 -7.78
C LEU A 505 -0.50 16.98 -6.34
N LEU A 506 0.51 17.81 -6.12
CA LEU A 506 1.06 18.10 -4.79
C LEU A 506 0.23 19.15 -4.03
N ASN A 507 -0.74 19.80 -4.69
CA ASN A 507 -1.64 20.75 -4.05
C ASN A 507 -3.01 20.07 -3.79
N PRO A 508 -3.23 19.49 -2.59
CA PRO A 508 -4.44 18.71 -2.29
C PRO A 508 -5.75 19.49 -2.45
N GLN A 509 -5.70 20.81 -2.32
CA GLN A 509 -6.90 21.67 -2.45
C GLN A 509 -7.50 21.65 -3.85
N SER A 510 -6.75 21.29 -4.89
CA SER A 510 -7.27 21.16 -6.25
C SER A 510 -7.99 19.84 -6.52
N ILE A 511 -7.90 18.85 -5.62
CA ILE A 511 -8.44 17.50 -5.79
C ILE A 511 -9.62 17.22 -4.84
N THR A 512 -9.73 17.95 -3.74
CA THR A 512 -10.74 17.72 -2.69
C THR A 512 -12.20 18.03 -3.08
N GLY A 513 -12.44 18.67 -4.23
CA GLY A 513 -13.80 18.88 -4.76
C GLY A 513 -14.41 17.73 -5.58
N LEU A 514 -13.67 16.62 -5.78
CA LEU A 514 -13.95 15.63 -6.83
C LEU A 514 -14.10 14.21 -6.31
N GLY A 515 -14.69 14.05 -5.14
CA GLY A 515 -14.90 12.75 -4.51
C GLY A 515 -15.82 11.76 -5.25
N TRP A 516 -16.27 12.06 -6.46
CA TRP A 516 -17.28 11.29 -7.17
C TRP A 516 -16.75 10.13 -8.00
N VAL A 517 -15.55 10.21 -8.57
CA VAL A 517 -14.96 9.15 -9.41
C VAL A 517 -13.57 8.80 -8.89
N GLN A 518 -13.44 7.58 -8.39
CA GLN A 518 -12.15 7.02 -7.98
C GLN A 518 -11.74 5.86 -8.88
N LEU A 519 -10.47 5.82 -9.26
CA LEU A 519 -9.86 4.74 -10.01
C LEU A 519 -8.79 4.06 -9.16
N ASN A 520 -8.94 2.76 -8.89
CA ASN A 520 -8.02 2.02 -8.03
C ASN A 520 -7.76 0.58 -8.53
N THR A 521 -6.74 -0.09 -8.00
CA THR A 521 -6.63 -1.54 -8.20
C THR A 521 -7.53 -2.29 -7.22
N MET A 522 -7.93 -3.51 -7.59
CA MET A 522 -8.70 -4.40 -6.72
C MET A 522 -8.03 -4.59 -5.34
N LYS A 523 -6.69 -4.71 -5.31
CA LYS A 523 -5.91 -4.83 -4.05
C LYS A 523 -6.00 -3.59 -3.15
N LYS A 524 -6.22 -2.42 -3.72
CA LYS A 524 -6.39 -1.15 -2.97
C LYS A 524 -7.86 -0.78 -2.73
N ALA A 525 -8.79 -1.67 -3.06
CA ALA A 525 -10.22 -1.44 -2.85
C ALA A 525 -10.64 -1.57 -1.38
N LYS A 526 -9.83 -2.24 -0.56
CA LYS A 526 -10.13 -2.43 0.86
C LYS A 526 -10.24 -1.09 1.59
N GLY A 527 -11.29 -0.95 2.42
CA GLY A 527 -11.62 0.32 3.09
C GLY A 527 -12.42 1.31 2.22
N LEU A 528 -12.44 1.14 0.89
CA LEU A 528 -13.23 1.98 0.00
C LEU A 528 -14.67 1.45 -0.15
N GLU A 529 -15.57 2.34 -0.57
CA GLU A 529 -16.96 2.00 -0.94
C GLU A 529 -17.52 3.08 -1.87
N ALA A 530 -18.46 2.71 -2.72
CA ALA A 530 -19.13 3.64 -3.62
C ALA A 530 -20.55 3.15 -3.94
N ASP A 531 -21.43 4.08 -4.36
CA ASP A 531 -22.77 3.72 -4.80
C ASP A 531 -22.71 2.81 -6.03
N VAL A 532 -21.78 3.10 -6.95
CA VAL A 532 -21.54 2.33 -8.17
C VAL A 532 -20.12 1.82 -8.21
N VAL A 533 -19.94 0.52 -8.39
CA VAL A 533 -18.63 -0.11 -8.59
C VAL A 533 -18.57 -0.73 -9.98
N ILE A 534 -17.44 -0.51 -10.67
CA ILE A 534 -17.16 -1.05 -11.99
C ILE A 534 -15.87 -1.86 -11.87
N ILE A 535 -15.94 -3.16 -12.09
CA ILE A 535 -14.75 -4.04 -12.11
C ILE A 535 -14.48 -4.44 -13.57
N VAL A 536 -13.29 -4.17 -14.05
CA VAL A 536 -12.87 -4.45 -15.43
C VAL A 536 -11.82 -5.56 -15.48
N GLY A 537 -11.55 -6.07 -16.68
CA GLY A 537 -10.48 -7.04 -16.88
C GLY A 537 -10.80 -8.43 -16.33
N LEU A 538 -12.08 -8.83 -16.37
CA LEU A 538 -12.54 -10.12 -15.83
C LEU A 538 -12.41 -11.24 -16.87
N GLU A 539 -11.16 -11.47 -17.30
CA GLU A 539 -10.76 -12.61 -18.15
C GLU A 539 -9.97 -13.64 -17.32
N ASP A 540 -10.05 -14.92 -17.67
CA ASP A 540 -9.60 -16.06 -16.85
C ASP A 540 -8.08 -16.14 -16.63
N ASP A 541 -7.29 -15.46 -17.45
CA ASP A 541 -5.83 -15.34 -17.28
C ASP A 541 -5.40 -14.02 -16.61
N ILE A 542 -6.37 -13.23 -16.15
CA ILE A 542 -6.17 -11.95 -15.48
C ILE A 542 -6.79 -11.95 -14.08
N VAL A 543 -8.08 -12.34 -13.99
CA VAL A 543 -8.82 -12.55 -12.75
C VAL A 543 -9.56 -13.88 -12.84
N PRO A 544 -9.14 -14.91 -12.10
CA PRO A 544 -8.03 -14.92 -11.16
C PRO A 544 -6.66 -14.82 -11.83
N ASN A 545 -5.68 -14.27 -11.11
CA ASN A 545 -4.30 -14.27 -11.57
C ASN A 545 -3.74 -15.72 -11.51
N PRO A 546 -3.26 -16.30 -12.63
CA PRO A 546 -2.82 -17.69 -12.68
C PRO A 546 -1.58 -18.00 -11.84
N ARG A 547 -0.87 -16.95 -11.35
CA ARG A 547 0.32 -17.08 -10.49
C ARG A 547 0.02 -16.90 -9.00
N SER A 548 -1.23 -16.63 -8.65
CA SER A 548 -1.66 -16.43 -7.26
C SER A 548 -2.47 -17.63 -6.77
N ASP A 549 -2.55 -17.80 -5.47
CA ASP A 549 -3.44 -18.75 -4.83
C ASP A 549 -4.91 -18.40 -5.12
N LEU A 550 -5.71 -19.41 -5.49
CA LEU A 550 -7.13 -19.20 -5.84
C LEU A 550 -8.00 -18.78 -4.67
N VAL A 551 -7.63 -19.16 -3.44
CA VAL A 551 -8.34 -18.71 -2.24
C VAL A 551 -8.10 -17.22 -2.05
N GLU A 552 -6.84 -16.76 -2.17
CA GLU A 552 -6.49 -15.33 -2.08
C GLU A 552 -7.18 -14.52 -3.20
N GLU A 553 -7.18 -15.02 -4.43
CA GLU A 553 -7.86 -14.35 -5.55
C GLU A 553 -9.39 -14.30 -5.36
N SER A 554 -10.00 -15.36 -4.81
CA SER A 554 -11.43 -15.37 -4.51
C SER A 554 -11.79 -14.36 -3.40
N ARG A 555 -10.95 -14.21 -2.38
CA ARG A 555 -11.08 -13.17 -1.35
C ARG A 555 -10.95 -11.76 -1.96
N LEU A 556 -9.97 -11.56 -2.85
CA LEU A 556 -9.78 -10.29 -3.55
C LEU A 556 -11.01 -9.91 -4.38
N PHE A 557 -11.59 -10.89 -5.08
CA PHE A 557 -12.80 -10.67 -5.85
C PHE A 557 -14.02 -10.40 -4.96
N TYR A 558 -14.18 -11.16 -3.87
CA TYR A 558 -15.19 -10.93 -2.85
C TYR A 558 -15.11 -9.52 -2.25
N VAL A 559 -13.90 -9.08 -1.85
CA VAL A 559 -13.68 -7.72 -1.36
C VAL A 559 -14.06 -6.69 -2.41
N SER A 560 -13.65 -6.90 -3.67
CA SER A 560 -13.93 -5.94 -4.76
C SER A 560 -15.41 -5.79 -5.05
N MET A 561 -16.17 -6.89 -5.11
CA MET A 561 -17.62 -6.87 -5.33
C MET A 561 -18.35 -6.17 -4.18
N THR A 562 -17.95 -6.47 -2.94
CA THR A 562 -18.60 -5.93 -1.72
C THR A 562 -18.26 -4.47 -1.42
N ARG A 563 -17.58 -3.77 -2.35
CA ARG A 563 -17.42 -2.29 -2.28
C ARG A 563 -18.66 -1.56 -2.79
N ALA A 564 -19.52 -2.24 -3.53
CA ALA A 564 -20.72 -1.64 -4.12
C ALA A 564 -21.86 -1.51 -3.10
N LYS A 565 -22.45 -0.31 -3.04
CA LYS A 565 -23.65 -0.05 -2.24
C LYS A 565 -24.91 -0.37 -3.05
N GLU A 566 -25.02 0.16 -4.26
CA GLU A 566 -26.25 0.10 -5.06
C GLU A 566 -26.09 -0.71 -6.35
N LYS A 567 -25.01 -0.47 -7.11
CA LYS A 567 -24.84 -1.06 -8.44
C LYS A 567 -23.44 -1.63 -8.64
N LEU A 568 -23.40 -2.80 -9.26
CA LEU A 568 -22.15 -3.49 -9.59
C LEU A 568 -22.12 -3.87 -11.07
N PHE A 569 -21.10 -3.37 -11.78
CA PHE A 569 -20.82 -3.72 -13.16
C PHE A 569 -19.56 -4.58 -13.22
N LEU A 570 -19.65 -5.74 -13.86
CA LEU A 570 -18.58 -6.72 -14.06
C LEU A 570 -18.28 -6.80 -15.54
N LEU A 571 -17.13 -6.30 -15.98
CA LEU A 571 -16.81 -6.15 -17.40
C LEU A 571 -15.68 -7.10 -17.80
N HIS A 572 -15.84 -7.74 -18.97
CA HIS A 572 -14.78 -8.51 -19.60
C HIS A 572 -14.70 -8.21 -21.10
N ALA A 573 -13.47 -8.19 -21.64
CA ALA A 573 -13.22 -8.00 -23.06
C ALA A 573 -12.98 -9.33 -23.76
N PHE A 574 -13.60 -9.52 -24.94
CA PHE A 574 -13.37 -10.71 -25.75
C PHE A 574 -11.95 -10.74 -26.34
N LYS A 575 -11.38 -9.57 -26.68
CA LYS A 575 -10.02 -9.43 -27.23
C LYS A 575 -9.19 -8.48 -26.39
N ARG A 576 -7.97 -8.90 -26.05
CA ARG A 576 -6.95 -8.03 -25.41
C ARG A 576 -5.58 -8.25 -26.04
N PRO A 577 -4.67 -7.26 -25.96
CA PRO A 577 -3.26 -7.47 -26.27
C PRO A 577 -2.68 -8.58 -25.39
N ARG A 578 -1.76 -9.38 -25.94
CA ARG A 578 -1.01 -10.39 -25.19
C ARG A 578 -0.27 -9.74 -24.02
N ASN A 579 0.34 -8.59 -24.28
CA ASN A 579 0.94 -7.75 -23.26
C ASN A 579 0.27 -6.36 -23.29
N ILE A 580 -0.45 -6.02 -22.24
CA ILE A 580 -1.21 -4.76 -22.14
C ILE A 580 -0.27 -3.53 -22.21
N SER A 581 0.95 -3.66 -21.69
CA SER A 581 1.94 -2.58 -21.67
C SER A 581 2.51 -2.22 -23.04
N TYR A 582 2.53 -3.16 -23.99
CA TYR A 582 3.22 -3.00 -25.28
C TYR A 582 2.30 -2.95 -26.51
N GLY A 583 0.98 -3.11 -26.30
CA GLY A 583 0.01 -2.97 -27.39
C GLY A 583 0.09 -4.04 -28.49
N ASP A 584 0.57 -5.23 -28.14
CA ASP A 584 0.74 -6.38 -29.04
C ASP A 584 -0.55 -6.85 -29.71
N VAL A 585 -0.41 -7.85 -30.58
CA VAL A 585 -1.51 -8.50 -31.29
C VAL A 585 -2.65 -8.87 -30.34
N LEU A 586 -3.86 -8.47 -30.71
CA LEU A 586 -5.06 -8.79 -29.96
C LEU A 586 -5.33 -10.30 -29.99
N MET A 587 -5.49 -10.89 -28.82
CA MET A 587 -5.83 -12.30 -28.64
C MET A 587 -7.22 -12.45 -28.05
N ASP A 588 -7.91 -13.51 -28.42
CA ASP A 588 -9.17 -13.90 -27.80
C ASP A 588 -8.91 -14.29 -26.34
N LYS A 589 -9.75 -13.80 -25.44
CA LYS A 589 -9.65 -14.03 -24.01
C LYS A 589 -10.90 -14.75 -23.50
N PRO A 590 -10.75 -15.86 -22.77
CA PRO A 590 -11.88 -16.51 -22.13
C PRO A 590 -12.44 -15.62 -21.00
N ARG A 591 -13.73 -15.70 -20.80
CA ARG A 591 -14.41 -15.08 -19.66
C ARG A 591 -13.85 -15.68 -18.36
N SER A 592 -13.71 -14.85 -17.34
CA SER A 592 -13.27 -15.29 -16.01
C SER A 592 -14.13 -16.44 -15.47
N ARG A 593 -13.49 -17.48 -14.96
CA ARG A 593 -14.16 -18.59 -14.24
C ARG A 593 -14.95 -18.09 -13.02
N PHE A 594 -14.59 -16.97 -12.43
CA PHE A 594 -15.34 -16.36 -11.33
C PHE A 594 -16.73 -15.89 -11.80
N LEU A 595 -16.82 -15.34 -13.02
CA LEU A 595 -18.11 -14.99 -13.61
C LEU A 595 -18.95 -16.22 -13.97
N ASP A 596 -18.31 -17.34 -14.32
CA ASP A 596 -19.00 -18.60 -14.60
C ASP A 596 -19.60 -19.21 -13.33
N ILE A 597 -18.93 -19.10 -12.19
CA ILE A 597 -19.43 -19.52 -10.88
C ILE A 597 -20.65 -18.69 -10.45
N ILE A 598 -20.67 -17.38 -10.73
CA ILE A 598 -21.84 -16.52 -10.50
C ILE A 598 -23.03 -17.06 -11.30
N GLY A 599 -22.80 -17.60 -12.50
CA GLY A 599 -23.81 -18.26 -13.32
C GLY A 599 -24.74 -17.33 -14.12
N ARG A 600 -24.42 -15.99 -14.15
CA ARG A 600 -25.17 -15.02 -14.93
C ARG A 600 -24.68 -14.93 -16.37
N LYS A 601 -25.58 -14.74 -17.33
CA LYS A 601 -25.20 -14.51 -18.73
C LYS A 601 -24.56 -13.13 -18.90
N SER A 602 -23.52 -13.07 -19.75
CA SER A 602 -22.93 -11.79 -20.15
C SER A 602 -23.79 -11.15 -21.25
N GLU A 603 -24.06 -9.87 -21.10
CA GLU A 603 -24.71 -9.08 -22.14
C GLU A 603 -23.66 -8.45 -23.07
N TRP A 604 -23.86 -8.58 -24.38
CA TRP A 604 -23.06 -7.86 -25.36
C TRP A 604 -23.41 -6.36 -25.31
N LYS A 605 -22.40 -5.51 -25.10
CA LYS A 605 -22.55 -4.06 -25.20
C LYS A 605 -21.58 -3.54 -26.27
N LYS A 606 -22.14 -2.81 -27.25
CA LYS A 606 -21.37 -2.16 -28.32
C LYS A 606 -20.66 -0.89 -27.86
#